data_0355924c9a7ab9713135a75fb6cf6e22
#
_entry.id   0355924c9a7ab9713135a75fb6cf6e22
#
_cell.length_a   1.000
_cell.length_b   1.000
_cell.length_c   1.000
_cell.angle_alpha   90.00
_cell.angle_beta   90.00
_cell.angle_gamma   90.00
#
_symmetry.space_group_name_H-M   'P 1'
#
loop_
_entity.id
_entity.type
_entity.pdbx_description
1 polymer ?
#
loop_
_entity_poly.entity_id
_entity_poly.type
_entity_poly.pdbx_seq_one_letter_code
_entity_poly.pdbx_strand_id
1 'polypeptide(L)'
;MQGDEESVAINELYVDTTKLHIEVDDNTLRIYLEGAKDFPGNEKDYSNGHKETHPLYSNTSVVATITYKTLEALSLRGEEDQVCKGPINGDKFTLKVYGESNISFNEMNLQQLSATLYGESTLEIKAGSIKDQKYTCYGEGRINSLAIEGSTSHVTAYGTADFKLNVSNRIKITAYGDAELHYKGNPEINKGLHFGDMVIDKMD
;
A
#
# COMPACT_ATOMS: atom_id res chain seq x y z
N MET A 1 -5.51 -1.99 14.31
CA MET A 1 -6.88 -1.52 14.64
C MET A 1 -6.77 -0.23 15.46
N GLN A 2 -7.70 0.72 15.32
CA GLN A 2 -7.73 1.90 16.19
C GLN A 2 -8.25 1.50 17.58
N GLY A 3 -7.66 2.03 18.66
CA GLY A 3 -8.04 1.78 20.05
C GLY A 3 -7.48 2.82 21.00
N ASP A 4 -7.87 2.70 22.29
CA ASP A 4 -7.48 3.67 23.31
C ASP A 4 -6.05 3.45 23.84
N GLU A 5 -5.51 2.26 23.65
CA GLU A 5 -4.13 1.90 24.03
C GLU A 5 -3.39 1.30 22.85
N GLU A 6 -2.13 1.69 22.69
CA GLU A 6 -1.27 1.16 21.65
C GLU A 6 -0.71 -0.19 22.07
N SER A 7 -0.81 -1.17 21.18
CA SER A 7 -0.34 -2.52 21.45
C SER A 7 0.04 -3.30 20.21
N VAL A 8 0.88 -4.30 20.39
CA VAL A 8 1.21 -5.32 19.39
C VAL A 8 0.89 -6.68 20.00
N ALA A 9 0.04 -7.44 19.33
CA ALA A 9 -0.28 -8.82 19.68
C ALA A 9 0.21 -9.75 18.54
N ILE A 10 1.11 -10.66 18.87
CA ILE A 10 1.53 -11.71 17.94
C ILE A 10 0.51 -12.83 18.06
N ASN A 11 -0.27 -13.03 17.02
CA ASN A 11 -1.32 -14.05 16.96
C ASN A 11 -0.75 -15.42 16.60
N GLU A 12 0.16 -15.44 15.61
CA GLU A 12 0.82 -16.66 15.14
C GLU A 12 2.28 -16.35 14.81
N LEU A 13 3.15 -17.28 15.11
CA LEU A 13 4.59 -17.20 14.85
C LEU A 13 5.11 -18.56 14.41
N TYR A 14 5.57 -18.65 13.17
CA TYR A 14 6.04 -19.89 12.54
C TYR A 14 7.58 -19.97 12.44
N VAL A 15 8.26 -19.03 13.05
CA VAL A 15 9.73 -18.99 13.18
C VAL A 15 10.14 -18.94 14.64
N ASP A 16 11.43 -19.16 14.93
CA ASP A 16 11.96 -19.00 16.28
C ASP A 16 11.71 -17.59 16.80
N THR A 17 11.24 -17.47 18.03
CA THR A 17 10.92 -16.18 18.67
C THR A 17 12.10 -15.22 18.71
N THR A 18 13.32 -15.73 18.75
CA THR A 18 14.56 -14.93 18.74
C THR A 18 14.78 -14.19 17.42
N LYS A 19 14.13 -14.62 16.35
CA LYS A 19 14.21 -13.99 15.03
C LYS A 19 13.23 -12.82 14.84
N LEU A 20 12.21 -12.72 15.70
CA LEU A 20 11.22 -11.64 15.61
C LEU A 20 11.69 -10.42 16.41
N HIS A 21 11.82 -9.30 15.72
CA HIS A 21 12.17 -8.03 16.32
C HIS A 21 10.95 -7.10 16.33
N ILE A 22 10.67 -6.52 17.50
CA ILE A 22 9.63 -5.50 17.71
C ILE A 22 10.30 -4.36 18.45
N GLU A 23 10.44 -3.22 17.82
CA GLU A 23 11.10 -2.06 18.38
C GLU A 23 10.32 -0.78 18.12
N VAL A 24 10.40 0.18 19.02
CA VAL A 24 9.86 1.53 18.83
C VAL A 24 11.04 2.50 18.88
N ASP A 25 11.22 3.25 17.80
CA ASP A 25 12.26 4.24 17.66
C ASP A 25 11.67 5.48 16.98
N ASP A 26 11.84 6.64 17.60
CA ASP A 26 11.33 7.93 17.14
C ASP A 26 9.86 7.89 16.70
N ASN A 27 8.98 7.43 17.59
CA ASN A 27 7.53 7.20 17.34
C ASN A 27 7.21 6.23 16.19
N THR A 28 8.18 5.45 15.74
CA THR A 28 7.99 4.47 14.68
C THR A 28 8.07 3.06 15.26
N LEU A 29 6.97 2.33 15.19
CA LEU A 29 6.95 0.89 15.45
C LEU A 29 7.54 0.16 14.25
N ARG A 30 8.56 -0.67 14.50
CA ARG A 30 9.16 -1.56 13.51
C ARG A 30 8.95 -3.00 13.93
N ILE A 31 8.43 -3.80 13.02
CA ILE A 31 8.26 -5.25 13.18
C ILE A 31 8.93 -5.90 11.99
N TYR A 32 9.93 -6.74 12.25
CA TYR A 32 10.67 -7.41 11.19
C TYR A 32 11.30 -8.71 11.69
N LEU A 33 11.62 -9.60 10.76
CA LEU A 33 12.40 -10.80 11.05
C LEU A 33 13.88 -10.53 10.85
N GLU A 34 14.72 -11.24 11.59
CA GLU A 34 16.19 -11.16 11.48
C GLU A 34 16.64 -11.31 10.02
N GLY A 35 17.48 -10.40 9.55
CA GLY A 35 17.92 -10.37 8.14
C GLY A 35 16.92 -9.82 7.13
N ALA A 36 15.73 -9.38 7.57
CA ALA A 36 14.68 -8.83 6.68
C ALA A 36 14.24 -7.41 7.08
N LYS A 37 15.06 -6.67 7.84
CA LYS A 37 14.70 -5.31 8.33
C LYS A 37 14.42 -4.32 7.19
N ASP A 38 15.25 -4.31 6.15
CA ASP A 38 15.15 -3.37 5.04
C ASP A 38 14.61 -4.02 3.77
N PHE A 39 15.12 -5.19 3.43
CA PHE A 39 14.66 -6.02 2.31
C PHE A 39 14.68 -7.48 2.72
N PRO A 40 13.79 -8.33 2.17
CA PRO A 40 13.86 -9.76 2.39
C PRO A 40 15.24 -10.28 2.01
N GLY A 41 15.93 -10.89 2.96
CA GLY A 41 17.22 -11.54 2.73
C GLY A 41 17.05 -12.80 1.89
N ASN A 42 18.10 -13.16 1.17
CA ASN A 42 18.16 -14.44 0.46
C ASN A 42 19.21 -15.33 1.11
N GLU A 43 18.88 -16.61 1.29
CA GLU A 43 19.80 -17.63 1.71
C GLU A 43 20.38 -18.35 0.48
N LYS A 44 21.68 -18.67 0.54
CA LYS A 44 22.36 -19.37 -0.55
C LYS A 44 22.62 -20.79 -0.10
N ASP A 45 22.03 -21.75 -0.77
CA ASP A 45 22.31 -23.15 -0.59
C ASP A 45 23.16 -23.70 -1.73
N TYR A 46 23.95 -24.73 -1.44
CA TYR A 46 24.79 -25.42 -2.42
C TYR A 46 24.33 -26.88 -2.47
N SER A 47 23.42 -27.18 -3.37
CA SER A 47 22.98 -28.55 -3.62
C SER A 47 23.51 -29.05 -4.95
N ASN A 48 24.13 -30.23 -4.96
CA ASN A 48 24.68 -30.89 -6.17
C ASN A 48 25.63 -30.03 -7.02
N GLY A 49 26.40 -29.14 -6.40
CA GLY A 49 27.37 -28.28 -7.13
C GLY A 49 26.73 -27.08 -7.82
N HIS A 50 25.43 -26.89 -7.70
CA HIS A 50 24.71 -25.71 -8.16
C HIS A 50 24.38 -24.80 -6.98
N LYS A 51 24.56 -23.49 -7.20
CA LYS A 51 24.20 -22.45 -6.22
C LYS A 51 22.72 -22.11 -6.42
N GLU A 52 21.91 -22.44 -5.44
CA GLU A 52 20.51 -22.03 -5.39
C GLU A 52 20.34 -20.87 -4.42
N THR A 53 19.44 -19.95 -4.75
CA THR A 53 19.14 -18.79 -3.91
C THR A 53 17.66 -18.85 -3.56
N HIS A 54 17.36 -18.99 -2.27
CA HIS A 54 16.00 -19.05 -1.76
C HIS A 54 15.71 -17.82 -0.88
N PRO A 55 14.46 -17.34 -0.81
CA PRO A 55 14.07 -16.34 0.18
C PRO A 55 14.41 -16.84 1.60
N LEU A 56 14.92 -15.95 2.46
CA LEU A 56 15.26 -16.29 3.84
C LEU A 56 14.03 -16.77 4.63
N TYR A 57 12.87 -16.24 4.29
CA TYR A 57 11.57 -16.67 4.81
C TYR A 57 10.63 -16.93 3.64
N SER A 58 9.97 -18.07 3.65
CA SER A 58 8.93 -18.46 2.71
C SER A 58 7.60 -18.61 3.47
N ASN A 59 6.49 -18.24 2.83
CA ASN A 59 5.16 -18.23 3.41
C ASN A 59 4.98 -17.21 4.56
N THR A 60 3.76 -17.05 5.05
CA THR A 60 3.45 -16.19 6.19
C THR A 60 4.16 -16.70 7.45
N SER A 61 5.15 -15.98 7.91
CA SER A 61 5.95 -16.34 9.09
C SER A 61 5.43 -15.74 10.40
N VAL A 62 4.70 -14.63 10.31
CA VAL A 62 4.15 -13.90 11.47
C VAL A 62 2.76 -13.39 11.15
N VAL A 63 1.81 -13.62 12.06
CA VAL A 63 0.51 -12.95 12.07
C VAL A 63 0.42 -12.08 13.30
N ALA A 64 0.32 -10.78 13.11
CA ALA A 64 0.28 -9.79 14.18
C ALA A 64 -0.93 -8.87 14.07
N THR A 65 -1.46 -8.46 15.22
CA THR A 65 -2.46 -7.41 15.33
C THR A 65 -1.83 -6.19 15.99
N ILE A 66 -1.89 -5.05 15.30
CA ILE A 66 -1.39 -3.77 15.82
C ILE A 66 -2.58 -2.89 16.16
N THR A 67 -2.62 -2.41 17.40
CA THR A 67 -3.57 -1.40 17.85
C THR A 67 -2.86 -0.06 17.97
N TYR A 68 -3.47 1.00 17.45
CA TYR A 68 -2.91 2.35 17.43
C TYR A 68 -3.97 3.38 17.86
N LYS A 69 -3.55 4.47 18.46
CA LYS A 69 -4.41 5.64 18.74
C LYS A 69 -4.54 6.51 17.50
N THR A 70 -3.40 6.88 16.95
CA THR A 70 -3.27 7.69 15.74
C THR A 70 -2.23 7.03 14.84
N LEU A 71 -2.53 6.95 13.56
CA LEU A 71 -1.60 6.42 12.57
C LEU A 71 -1.46 7.43 11.43
N GLU A 72 -0.26 7.97 11.26
CA GLU A 72 0.05 9.00 10.25
C GLU A 72 0.77 8.41 9.03
N ALA A 73 1.45 7.30 9.22
CA ALA A 73 2.16 6.63 8.15
C ALA A 73 2.19 5.11 8.33
N LEU A 74 2.23 4.40 7.21
CA LEU A 74 2.42 2.95 7.17
C LEU A 74 3.38 2.61 6.02
N SER A 75 4.40 1.83 6.34
CA SER A 75 5.32 1.27 5.35
C SER A 75 5.31 -0.24 5.47
N LEU A 76 4.95 -0.91 4.39
CA LEU A 76 4.81 -2.36 4.28
C LEU A 76 5.86 -2.90 3.33
N ARG A 77 6.44 -4.05 3.66
CA ARG A 77 7.38 -4.77 2.81
C ARG A 77 7.08 -6.25 2.91
N GLY A 78 6.91 -6.89 1.77
CA GLY A 78 6.58 -8.31 1.68
C GLY A 78 5.52 -8.60 0.62
N GLU A 79 5.00 -9.81 0.65
CA GLU A 79 4.04 -10.34 -0.32
C GLU A 79 2.70 -10.69 0.34
N GLU A 80 2.53 -10.34 1.62
CA GLU A 80 1.37 -10.72 2.40
C GLU A 80 0.22 -9.74 2.29
N ASP A 81 -0.99 -10.26 2.46
CA ASP A 81 -2.20 -9.45 2.55
C ASP A 81 -2.24 -8.65 3.86
N GLN A 82 -2.57 -7.37 3.75
CA GLN A 82 -2.67 -6.46 4.88
C GLN A 82 -4.08 -5.85 4.99
N VAL A 83 -4.68 -5.92 6.16
CA VAL A 83 -6.02 -5.39 6.39
C VAL A 83 -6.01 -4.39 7.55
N CYS A 84 -6.33 -3.14 7.25
CA CYS A 84 -6.63 -2.14 8.27
C CYS A 84 -8.13 -2.19 8.61
N LYS A 85 -8.47 -2.83 9.75
CA LYS A 85 -9.86 -3.04 10.17
C LYS A 85 -10.51 -1.81 10.82
N GLY A 86 -9.72 -0.98 11.49
CA GLY A 86 -10.19 0.25 12.10
C GLY A 86 -10.14 1.44 11.12
N PRO A 87 -10.87 2.53 11.40
CA PRO A 87 -10.79 3.72 10.57
C PRO A 87 -9.43 4.41 10.69
N ILE A 88 -8.97 5.02 9.61
CA ILE A 88 -7.88 5.98 9.62
C ILE A 88 -8.49 7.37 9.52
N ASN A 89 -8.36 8.16 10.58
CA ASN A 89 -8.87 9.51 10.65
C ASN A 89 -7.74 10.49 10.87
N GLY A 90 -7.72 11.62 10.16
CA GLY A 90 -6.69 12.63 10.35
C GLY A 90 -6.58 13.61 9.19
N ASP A 91 -5.59 14.49 9.29
CA ASP A 91 -5.33 15.44 8.21
C ASP A 91 -4.56 14.79 7.08
N LYS A 92 -3.55 13.99 7.40
CA LYS A 92 -2.64 13.43 6.40
C LYS A 92 -2.26 11.98 6.74
N PHE A 93 -2.27 11.13 5.72
CA PHE A 93 -1.76 9.77 5.83
C PHE A 93 -0.81 9.44 4.68
N THR A 94 0.29 8.77 5.01
CA THR A 94 1.29 8.33 4.03
C THR A 94 1.39 6.80 4.04
N LEU A 95 1.17 6.19 2.87
CA LEU A 95 1.32 4.76 2.66
C LEU A 95 2.48 4.49 1.70
N LYS A 96 3.35 3.56 2.06
CA LYS A 96 4.37 3.01 1.16
C LYS A 96 4.29 1.49 1.19
N VAL A 97 4.24 0.89 0.03
CA VAL A 97 4.15 -0.57 -0.15
C VAL A 97 5.28 -1.01 -1.05
N TYR A 98 6.00 -2.05 -0.64
CA TYR A 98 7.11 -2.63 -1.39
C TYR A 98 6.89 -4.14 -1.47
N GLY A 99 6.73 -4.66 -2.69
CA GLY A 99 6.53 -6.09 -2.96
C GLY A 99 5.24 -6.37 -3.72
N GLU A 100 4.66 -7.54 -3.49
CA GLU A 100 3.48 -8.06 -4.19
C GLU A 100 2.34 -8.27 -3.18
N SER A 101 1.79 -7.18 -2.63
CA SER A 101 0.84 -7.24 -1.52
C SER A 101 -0.55 -6.73 -1.89
N ASN A 102 -1.58 -7.30 -1.26
CA ASN A 102 -2.93 -6.76 -1.28
C ASN A 102 -3.20 -6.00 0.02
N ILE A 103 -3.43 -4.71 -0.10
CA ILE A 103 -3.68 -3.83 1.04
C ILE A 103 -5.12 -3.35 1.02
N SER A 104 -5.83 -3.52 2.11
CA SER A 104 -7.22 -3.11 2.23
C SER A 104 -7.43 -2.26 3.49
N PHE A 105 -8.03 -1.09 3.30
CA PHE A 105 -8.51 -0.22 4.38
C PHE A 105 -10.04 -0.27 4.43
N ASN A 106 -10.60 -0.60 5.59
CA ASN A 106 -12.04 -0.62 5.74
C ASN A 106 -12.65 0.79 5.70
N GLU A 107 -11.95 1.78 6.26
CA GLU A 107 -12.42 3.16 6.26
C GLU A 107 -11.25 4.15 6.36
N MET A 108 -11.30 5.23 5.57
CA MET A 108 -10.35 6.35 5.65
C MET A 108 -11.09 7.69 5.54
N ASN A 109 -10.87 8.56 6.52
CA ASN A 109 -11.42 9.93 6.55
C ASN A 109 -10.26 10.93 6.70
N LEU A 110 -9.82 11.52 5.59
CA LEU A 110 -8.58 12.30 5.53
C LEU A 110 -8.75 13.59 4.73
N GLN A 111 -7.95 14.61 5.06
CA GLN A 111 -7.78 15.73 4.14
C GLN A 111 -6.81 15.34 3.00
N GLN A 112 -5.75 14.57 3.30
CA GLN A 112 -4.75 14.20 2.30
C GLN A 112 -4.30 12.74 2.46
N LEU A 113 -4.29 12.00 1.35
CA LEU A 113 -3.65 10.70 1.24
C LEU A 113 -2.49 10.77 0.24
N SER A 114 -1.34 10.21 0.62
CA SER A 114 -0.25 9.92 -0.32
C SER A 114 0.09 8.45 -0.24
N ALA A 115 -0.21 7.70 -1.29
CA ALA A 115 0.10 6.28 -1.39
C ALA A 115 1.09 6.03 -2.54
N THR A 116 2.16 5.30 -2.25
CA THR A 116 3.17 4.89 -3.22
C THR A 116 3.32 3.38 -3.16
N LEU A 117 3.12 2.72 -4.28
CA LEU A 117 3.22 1.28 -4.45
C LEU A 117 4.44 0.97 -5.33
N TYR A 118 5.29 0.05 -4.87
CA TYR A 118 6.45 -0.46 -5.60
C TYR A 118 6.28 -1.97 -5.77
N GLY A 119 6.30 -2.47 -7.01
CA GLY A 119 6.09 -3.87 -7.35
C GLY A 119 4.68 -4.13 -7.86
N GLU A 120 4.13 -5.32 -7.60
CA GLU A 120 2.81 -5.75 -8.07
C GLU A 120 1.80 -5.69 -6.91
N SER A 121 1.35 -4.50 -6.57
CA SER A 121 0.51 -4.32 -5.39
C SER A 121 -0.88 -3.78 -5.71
N THR A 122 -1.85 -4.20 -4.88
CA THR A 122 -3.23 -3.73 -4.94
C THR A 122 -3.57 -2.94 -3.67
N LEU A 123 -4.17 -1.76 -3.83
CA LEU A 123 -4.73 -0.95 -2.75
C LEU A 123 -6.24 -0.82 -2.92
N GLU A 124 -6.99 -1.22 -1.91
CA GLU A 124 -8.43 -1.02 -1.85
C GLU A 124 -8.82 -0.18 -0.63
N ILE A 125 -9.66 0.85 -0.84
CA ILE A 125 -10.27 1.66 0.23
C ILE A 125 -11.79 1.49 0.14
N LYS A 126 -12.39 0.89 1.18
CA LYS A 126 -13.77 0.38 1.13
C LYS A 126 -14.82 1.39 1.56
N ALA A 127 -14.46 2.40 2.36
CA ALA A 127 -15.38 3.42 2.83
C ALA A 127 -14.65 4.70 3.27
N GLY A 128 -15.40 5.79 3.41
CA GLY A 128 -14.93 7.07 3.95
C GLY A 128 -14.88 8.19 2.93
N SER A 129 -14.04 9.19 3.21
CA SER A 129 -13.82 10.34 2.34
C SER A 129 -12.38 10.81 2.41
N ILE A 130 -11.80 11.14 1.25
CA ILE A 130 -10.43 11.68 1.18
C ILE A 130 -10.44 12.85 0.23
N LYS A 131 -10.24 14.06 0.76
CA LYS A 131 -10.35 15.28 -0.03
C LYS A 131 -9.32 15.33 -1.15
N ASP A 132 -8.05 15.17 -0.84
CA ASP A 132 -6.95 15.23 -1.79
C ASP A 132 -6.19 13.89 -1.82
N GLN A 133 -6.17 13.24 -2.98
CA GLN A 133 -5.59 11.91 -3.16
C GLN A 133 -4.37 11.98 -4.07
N LYS A 134 -3.26 11.39 -3.65
CA LYS A 134 -2.08 11.21 -4.48
C LYS A 134 -1.70 9.74 -4.51
N TYR A 135 -1.69 9.15 -5.71
CA TYR A 135 -1.30 7.78 -5.95
C TYR A 135 -0.10 7.73 -6.90
N THR A 136 0.89 6.94 -6.55
CA THR A 136 2.06 6.71 -7.42
C THR A 136 2.35 5.22 -7.45
N CYS A 137 2.40 4.63 -8.64
CA CYS A 137 2.71 3.23 -8.86
C CYS A 137 4.03 3.10 -9.62
N TYR A 138 4.93 2.27 -9.10
CA TYR A 138 6.18 1.84 -9.74
C TYR A 138 6.10 0.33 -9.95
N GLY A 139 5.94 -0.12 -11.20
CA GLY A 139 5.69 -1.52 -11.56
C GLY A 139 4.23 -1.74 -11.96
N GLU A 140 3.58 -2.79 -11.44
CA GLU A 140 2.19 -3.11 -11.74
C GLU A 140 1.29 -2.77 -10.54
N GLY A 141 0.62 -1.62 -10.58
CA GLY A 141 -0.19 -1.14 -9.48
C GLY A 141 -1.68 -1.14 -9.78
N ARG A 142 -2.51 -1.56 -8.80
CA ARG A 142 -3.97 -1.44 -8.88
C ARG A 142 -4.50 -0.67 -7.69
N ILE A 143 -5.24 0.40 -7.94
CA ILE A 143 -5.84 1.24 -6.90
C ILE A 143 -7.33 1.33 -7.09
N ASN A 144 -8.08 0.87 -6.09
CA ASN A 144 -9.52 0.96 -6.05
C ASN A 144 -9.97 1.83 -4.87
N SER A 145 -10.42 3.03 -5.17
CA SER A 145 -11.03 3.97 -4.24
C SER A 145 -12.40 4.48 -4.69
N LEU A 146 -13.12 3.68 -5.48
CA LEU A 146 -14.47 4.02 -5.95
C LEU A 146 -15.49 4.20 -4.83
N ALA A 147 -15.29 3.51 -3.71
CA ALA A 147 -16.22 3.54 -2.58
C ALA A 147 -16.07 4.79 -1.69
N ILE A 148 -15.08 5.63 -1.94
CA ILE A 148 -14.84 6.87 -1.19
C ILE A 148 -15.07 8.08 -2.07
N GLU A 149 -15.47 9.20 -1.45
CA GLU A 149 -15.60 10.47 -2.14
C GLU A 149 -14.32 11.30 -2.01
N GLY A 150 -13.84 11.83 -3.14
CA GLY A 150 -12.69 12.72 -3.22
C GLY A 150 -13.00 14.02 -3.95
N SER A 151 -12.26 15.07 -3.64
CA SER A 151 -12.31 16.33 -4.39
C SER A 151 -11.29 16.33 -5.52
N THR A 152 -10.04 16.05 -5.19
CA THR A 152 -8.96 16.02 -6.19
C THR A 152 -8.17 14.72 -6.12
N SER A 153 -7.69 14.28 -7.29
CA SER A 153 -6.76 13.16 -7.36
C SER A 153 -5.61 13.44 -8.32
N HIS A 154 -4.40 13.06 -7.91
CA HIS A 154 -3.22 13.08 -8.73
C HIS A 154 -2.63 11.68 -8.81
N VAL A 155 -2.71 11.07 -9.97
CA VAL A 155 -2.18 9.72 -10.21
C VAL A 155 -0.96 9.76 -11.10
N THR A 156 0.02 8.94 -10.77
CA THR A 156 1.25 8.78 -11.57
C THR A 156 1.60 7.30 -11.68
N ALA A 157 1.76 6.83 -12.91
CA ALA A 157 2.20 5.48 -13.23
C ALA A 157 3.64 5.50 -13.78
N TYR A 158 4.50 4.66 -13.23
CA TYR A 158 5.80 4.27 -13.79
C TYR A 158 5.76 2.75 -14.01
N GLY A 159 5.27 2.32 -15.18
CA GLY A 159 4.95 0.94 -15.52
C GLY A 159 3.48 0.79 -15.89
N THR A 160 2.81 -0.28 -15.47
CA THR A 160 1.39 -0.52 -15.74
C THR A 160 0.55 -0.22 -14.50
N ALA A 161 -0.50 0.59 -14.63
CA ALA A 161 -1.36 0.88 -13.50
C ALA A 161 -2.84 1.01 -13.87
N ASP A 162 -3.71 0.44 -13.01
CA ASP A 162 -5.17 0.58 -13.07
C ASP A 162 -5.64 1.42 -11.87
N PHE A 163 -6.32 2.53 -12.16
CA PHE A 163 -6.88 3.44 -11.15
C PHE A 163 -8.40 3.47 -11.27
N LYS A 164 -9.09 3.13 -10.19
CA LYS A 164 -10.54 3.23 -10.04
C LYS A 164 -10.87 4.26 -8.96
N LEU A 165 -11.42 5.42 -9.37
CA LEU A 165 -11.54 6.60 -8.51
C LEU A 165 -12.96 7.18 -8.54
N ASN A 166 -13.40 7.79 -7.43
CA ASN A 166 -14.60 8.61 -7.37
C ASN A 166 -14.22 10.04 -6.93
N VAL A 167 -14.24 10.99 -7.88
CA VAL A 167 -13.67 12.33 -7.70
C VAL A 167 -14.63 13.38 -8.28
N SER A 168 -14.86 14.45 -7.53
CA SER A 168 -15.86 15.47 -7.91
C SER A 168 -15.28 16.67 -8.68
N ASN A 169 -14.01 17.06 -8.48
CA ASN A 169 -13.47 18.31 -8.98
C ASN A 169 -12.38 18.13 -10.04
N ARG A 170 -11.27 17.44 -9.74
CA ARG A 170 -10.15 17.32 -10.68
C ARG A 170 -9.41 15.99 -10.54
N ILE A 171 -9.06 15.39 -11.68
CA ILE A 171 -8.09 14.32 -11.76
C ILE A 171 -6.94 14.76 -12.66
N LYS A 172 -5.71 14.68 -12.14
CA LYS A 172 -4.49 14.79 -12.96
C LYS A 172 -3.87 13.42 -13.10
N ILE A 173 -3.64 12.98 -14.34
CA ILE A 173 -2.98 11.70 -14.63
C ILE A 173 -1.70 11.92 -15.41
N THR A 174 -0.62 11.26 -14.98
CA THR A 174 0.70 11.22 -15.64
C THR A 174 1.13 9.76 -15.74
N ALA A 175 1.61 9.33 -16.90
CA ALA A 175 2.01 7.94 -17.11
C ALA A 175 3.35 7.85 -17.87
N TYR A 176 4.24 7.04 -17.35
CA TYR A 176 5.47 6.56 -17.98
C TYR A 176 5.36 5.04 -18.12
N GLY A 177 4.52 4.59 -19.06
CA GLY A 177 4.03 3.24 -19.28
C GLY A 177 2.52 3.25 -19.52
N ASP A 178 1.86 2.12 -19.33
CA ASP A 178 0.44 1.97 -19.64
C ASP A 178 -0.41 2.30 -18.41
N ALA A 179 -1.46 3.11 -18.60
CA ALA A 179 -2.34 3.49 -17.52
C ALA A 179 -3.81 3.42 -17.91
N GLU A 180 -4.61 2.79 -17.05
CA GLU A 180 -6.05 2.78 -17.14
C GLU A 180 -6.65 3.60 -15.99
N LEU A 181 -7.55 4.52 -16.30
CA LEU A 181 -8.28 5.31 -15.32
C LEU A 181 -9.77 5.14 -15.54
N HIS A 182 -10.41 4.47 -14.60
CA HIS A 182 -11.86 4.35 -14.52
C HIS A 182 -12.37 5.26 -13.40
N TYR A 183 -13.29 6.16 -13.69
CA TYR A 183 -13.70 7.14 -12.68
C TYR A 183 -15.21 7.37 -12.61
N LYS A 184 -15.66 7.73 -11.41
CA LYS A 184 -16.99 8.27 -11.12
C LYS A 184 -16.91 9.76 -10.78
N GLY A 185 -18.07 10.41 -10.80
CA GLY A 185 -18.16 11.84 -10.59
C GLY A 185 -18.10 12.65 -11.88
N ASN A 186 -17.80 13.93 -11.77
CA ASN A 186 -17.70 14.83 -12.91
C ASN A 186 -16.46 15.74 -12.85
N PRO A 187 -15.27 15.19 -12.64
CA PRO A 187 -14.05 15.97 -12.50
C PRO A 187 -13.58 16.55 -13.84
N GLU A 188 -12.82 17.64 -13.76
CA GLU A 188 -11.94 18.07 -14.84
C GLU A 188 -10.78 17.06 -14.97
N ILE A 189 -10.61 16.49 -16.17
CA ILE A 189 -9.51 15.56 -16.44
C ILE A 189 -8.32 16.33 -17.03
N ASN A 190 -7.23 16.37 -16.30
CA ASN A 190 -5.97 16.94 -16.75
C ASN A 190 -5.00 15.81 -17.13
N LYS A 191 -4.80 15.60 -18.42
CA LYS A 191 -3.81 14.68 -18.96
C LYS A 191 -2.43 15.35 -18.93
N GLY A 192 -1.59 14.90 -18.03
CA GLY A 192 -0.19 15.29 -17.97
C GLY A 192 0.65 14.62 -19.06
N LEU A 193 1.96 14.64 -18.86
CA LEU A 193 2.86 13.91 -19.75
C LEU A 193 2.58 12.41 -19.70
N HIS A 194 2.52 11.76 -20.87
CA HIS A 194 2.38 10.31 -20.92
C HIS A 194 3.23 9.72 -22.06
N PHE A 195 3.76 8.54 -21.78
CA PHE A 195 4.46 7.67 -22.73
C PHE A 195 3.89 6.26 -22.53
N GLY A 196 3.37 5.65 -23.57
CA GLY A 196 2.61 4.40 -23.53
C GLY A 196 1.11 4.63 -23.73
N ASP A 197 0.32 3.59 -23.54
CA ASP A 197 -1.12 3.64 -23.75
C ASP A 197 -1.84 4.23 -22.52
N MET A 198 -2.80 5.12 -22.78
CA MET A 198 -3.61 5.72 -21.71
C MET A 198 -5.09 5.62 -22.04
N VAL A 199 -5.80 4.81 -21.26
CA VAL A 199 -7.25 4.65 -21.33
C VAL A 199 -7.90 5.45 -20.21
N ILE A 200 -8.93 6.25 -20.52
CA ILE A 200 -9.68 7.03 -19.53
C ILE A 200 -11.16 6.88 -19.78
N ASP A 201 -11.85 6.18 -18.88
CA ASP A 201 -13.24 5.83 -18.99
C ASP A 201 -14.06 6.32 -17.80
N LYS A 202 -15.19 6.98 -18.09
CA LYS A 202 -16.16 7.32 -17.06
C LYS A 202 -17.07 6.13 -16.80
N MET A 203 -17.21 5.78 -15.53
CA MET A 203 -18.14 4.75 -15.05
C MET A 203 -19.50 5.39 -14.69
N ASP A 204 -20.57 4.64 -14.86
CA ASP A 204 -21.93 5.02 -14.50
C ASP A 204 -22.15 5.03 -12.96
#